data_2e814bca09b2c01a0af33188a6b574fe
#
_entry.id   2e814bca09b2c01a0af33188a6b574fe
#
_cell.length_a   1.000
_cell.length_b   1.000
_cell.length_c   1.000
_cell.angle_alpha   90.00
_cell.angle_beta   90.00
_cell.angle_gamma   90.00
#
_symmetry.space_group_name_H-M   'P 1'
#
loop_
_entity.id
_entity.type
_entity.pdbx_description
1 polymer ?
#
loop_
_entity_poly.entity_id
_entity_poly.type
_entity_poly.pdbx_seq_one_letter_code
_entity_poly.pdbx_strand_id
1 'polypeptide(L)'
;MEKKSTIRVLQGLLRDEGYRIRTVDGIPGPETVAALMKALGKRASSLPEGWESWPRTRLGTAYLQLCCHEHDIDAGKIDGYWGQVTDYAYSVLKALRETGSRPPLWRDTEPLDVNPHAWPVQRSVEMTAFFGRPGSNLVTIDVPYTHCLAWDQRVKVNRITCNRRVADSLVRVLANVKAHYGLDGIDELGLDLFGGCFNNRTMRGGSRKSTHAWGIALDYNPSSNKLRWGRGRAHFARPEYDKWWEFWEKEGWVSLGREKNFDWMHVQAAKLR
;
A
#
# COMPACT_ATOMS: atom_id res chain seq x y z
N MET A 1 -20.95 4.22 -4.14
CA MET A 1 -22.11 3.31 -3.90
C MET A 1 -21.51 1.94 -3.65
N GLU A 2 -21.75 1.37 -2.47
CA GLU A 2 -21.25 0.04 -2.14
C GLU A 2 -21.91 -1.00 -3.05
N LYS A 3 -21.11 -1.95 -3.54
CA LYS A 3 -21.63 -3.05 -4.36
C LYS A 3 -22.54 -3.94 -3.50
N LYS A 4 -23.63 -4.48 -4.06
CA LYS A 4 -24.51 -5.44 -3.36
C LYS A 4 -23.75 -6.58 -2.68
N SER A 5 -22.65 -7.03 -3.31
CA SER A 5 -21.77 -8.07 -2.74
C SER A 5 -21.11 -7.63 -1.43
N THR A 6 -20.66 -6.39 -1.34
CA THR A 6 -20.04 -5.82 -0.11
C THR A 6 -21.07 -5.74 1.02
N ILE A 7 -22.29 -5.29 0.70
CA ILE A 7 -23.37 -5.22 1.69
C ILE A 7 -23.77 -6.63 2.17
N ARG A 8 -23.77 -7.64 1.32
CA ARG A 8 -24.02 -9.02 1.75
C ARG A 8 -22.96 -9.53 2.73
N VAL A 9 -21.69 -9.24 2.49
CA VAL A 9 -20.62 -9.60 3.44
C VAL A 9 -20.83 -8.89 4.77
N LEU A 10 -21.13 -7.60 4.76
CA LEU A 10 -21.43 -6.80 5.94
C LEU A 10 -22.62 -7.35 6.72
N GLN A 11 -23.74 -7.65 6.05
CA GLN A 11 -24.92 -8.25 6.67
C GLN A 11 -24.62 -9.62 7.27
N GLY A 12 -23.80 -10.43 6.60
CA GLY A 12 -23.35 -11.72 7.10
C GLY A 12 -22.53 -11.58 8.38
N LEU A 13 -21.55 -10.64 8.41
CA LEU A 13 -20.73 -10.36 9.59
C LEU A 13 -21.59 -9.93 10.78
N LEU A 14 -22.52 -9.00 10.57
CA LEU A 14 -23.47 -8.57 11.62
C LEU A 14 -24.32 -9.73 12.15
N ARG A 15 -24.77 -10.61 11.28
CA ARG A 15 -25.56 -11.79 11.68
C ARG A 15 -24.71 -12.77 12.50
N ASP A 16 -23.47 -12.99 12.13
CA ASP A 16 -22.56 -13.89 12.84
C ASP A 16 -22.18 -13.33 14.23
N GLU A 17 -22.16 -12.00 14.39
CA GLU A 17 -22.04 -11.34 15.69
C GLU A 17 -23.36 -11.37 16.53
N GLY A 18 -24.41 -12.02 16.05
CA GLY A 18 -25.68 -12.17 16.77
C GLY A 18 -26.67 -11.02 16.58
N TYR A 19 -26.41 -10.07 15.67
CA TYR A 19 -27.39 -9.04 15.37
C TYR A 19 -28.51 -9.60 14.51
N ARG A 20 -29.75 -9.11 14.73
CA ARG A 20 -30.92 -9.52 13.97
C ARG A 20 -30.82 -9.02 12.52
N ILE A 21 -30.41 -9.89 11.62
CA ILE A 21 -30.40 -9.69 10.16
C ILE A 21 -31.19 -10.84 9.56
N ARG A 22 -32.48 -10.60 9.21
CA ARG A 22 -33.37 -11.64 8.67
C ARG A 22 -32.90 -12.11 7.30
N THR A 23 -32.50 -11.19 6.45
CA THR A 23 -32.13 -11.50 5.06
C THR A 23 -30.80 -10.85 4.68
N VAL A 24 -29.92 -11.64 4.09
CA VAL A 24 -28.64 -11.17 3.53
C VAL A 24 -28.84 -10.93 2.03
N ASP A 25 -29.49 -9.81 1.69
CA ASP A 25 -29.93 -9.48 0.34
C ASP A 25 -29.05 -8.48 -0.40
N GLY A 26 -28.12 -7.84 0.33
CA GLY A 26 -27.25 -6.78 -0.20
C GLY A 26 -27.95 -5.41 -0.27
N ILE A 27 -29.05 -5.21 0.50
CA ILE A 27 -29.77 -3.94 0.61
C ILE A 27 -29.65 -3.44 2.05
N PRO A 28 -29.05 -2.27 2.30
CA PRO A 28 -28.85 -1.73 3.65
C PRO A 28 -30.16 -1.11 4.19
N GLY A 29 -31.13 -1.97 4.50
CA GLY A 29 -32.42 -1.59 5.08
C GLY A 29 -32.31 -1.13 6.55
N PRO A 30 -33.46 -0.72 7.17
CA PRO A 30 -33.47 -0.22 8.56
C PRO A 30 -32.86 -1.21 9.56
N GLU A 31 -33.08 -2.50 9.39
CA GLU A 31 -32.55 -3.58 10.23
C GLU A 31 -31.01 -3.61 10.17
N THR A 32 -30.44 -3.53 8.97
CA THR A 32 -28.97 -3.46 8.77
C THR A 32 -28.38 -2.21 9.42
N VAL A 33 -29.03 -1.05 9.26
CA VAL A 33 -28.56 0.21 9.85
C VAL A 33 -28.61 0.17 11.38
N ALA A 34 -29.70 -0.34 11.96
CA ALA A 34 -29.82 -0.49 13.41
C ALA A 34 -28.75 -1.44 13.99
N ALA A 35 -28.45 -2.54 13.28
CA ALA A 35 -27.38 -3.45 13.66
C ALA A 35 -26.01 -2.79 13.58
N LEU A 36 -25.73 -2.04 12.51
CA LEU A 36 -24.48 -1.26 12.34
C LEU A 36 -24.27 -0.27 13.49
N MET A 37 -25.31 0.52 13.83
CA MET A 37 -25.19 1.49 14.93
C MET A 37 -24.86 0.82 16.26
N LYS A 38 -25.47 -0.33 16.55
CA LYS A 38 -25.20 -1.11 17.76
C LYS A 38 -23.78 -1.71 17.74
N ALA A 39 -23.34 -2.27 16.61
CA ALA A 39 -22.03 -2.87 16.46
C ALA A 39 -20.91 -1.83 16.58
N LEU A 40 -21.07 -0.66 15.97
CA LEU A 40 -20.14 0.46 16.07
C LEU A 40 -20.16 1.06 17.49
N GLY A 41 -21.31 1.19 18.13
CA GLY A 41 -21.42 1.68 19.50
C GLY A 41 -20.64 0.85 20.51
N LYS A 42 -20.61 -0.48 20.37
CA LYS A 42 -19.74 -1.35 21.20
C LYS A 42 -18.24 -1.09 21.01
N ARG A 43 -17.86 -0.49 19.89
CA ARG A 43 -16.47 -0.21 19.47
C ARG A 43 -16.17 1.29 19.38
N ALA A 44 -16.98 2.13 20.07
CA ALA A 44 -16.92 3.60 19.97
C ALA A 44 -15.53 4.17 20.26
N SER A 45 -14.77 3.56 21.18
CA SER A 45 -13.41 3.97 21.52
C SER A 45 -12.42 3.87 20.34
N SER A 46 -12.73 3.07 19.34
CA SER A 46 -11.90 2.91 18.13
C SER A 46 -12.32 3.84 16.99
N LEU A 47 -13.39 4.62 17.17
CA LEU A 47 -13.97 5.49 16.17
C LEU A 47 -13.63 6.96 16.43
N PRO A 48 -13.50 7.79 15.38
CA PRO A 48 -13.38 9.23 15.55
C PRO A 48 -14.65 9.83 16.18
N GLU A 49 -14.51 10.91 16.93
CA GLU A 49 -15.62 11.68 17.49
C GLU A 49 -16.64 12.08 16.40
N GLY A 50 -17.92 12.04 16.73
CA GLY A 50 -19.03 12.39 15.82
C GLY A 50 -19.36 11.32 14.76
N TRP A 51 -18.86 10.11 14.91
CA TRP A 51 -19.14 9.00 13.98
C TRP A 51 -20.64 8.68 13.85
N GLU A 52 -21.44 8.92 14.88
CA GLU A 52 -22.89 8.65 14.93
C GLU A 52 -23.66 9.42 13.86
N SER A 53 -23.12 10.58 13.44
CA SER A 53 -23.71 11.42 12.39
C SER A 53 -23.30 11.02 10.96
N TRP A 54 -22.51 9.98 10.80
CA TRP A 54 -22.01 9.60 9.47
C TRP A 54 -23.10 9.02 8.57
N PRO A 55 -23.01 9.25 7.23
CA PRO A 55 -23.88 8.58 6.27
C PRO A 55 -23.76 7.05 6.37
N ARG A 56 -24.81 6.33 6.03
CA ARG A 56 -24.88 4.85 6.07
C ARG A 56 -23.71 4.17 5.39
N THR A 57 -23.31 4.65 4.23
CA THR A 57 -22.14 4.14 3.47
C THR A 57 -20.87 4.26 4.27
N ARG A 58 -20.67 5.38 4.97
CA ARG A 58 -19.51 5.61 5.80
C ARG A 58 -19.50 4.73 7.05
N LEU A 59 -20.65 4.55 7.69
CA LEU A 59 -20.83 3.61 8.80
C LEU A 59 -20.52 2.17 8.38
N GLY A 60 -21.02 1.73 7.22
CA GLY A 60 -20.73 0.40 6.69
C GLY A 60 -19.24 0.18 6.42
N THR A 61 -18.57 1.17 5.83
CA THR A 61 -17.12 1.09 5.61
C THR A 61 -16.33 1.03 6.93
N ALA A 62 -16.68 1.85 7.91
CA ALA A 62 -16.02 1.85 9.23
C ALA A 62 -16.18 0.49 9.94
N TYR A 63 -17.36 -0.10 9.87
CA TYR A 63 -17.61 -1.43 10.42
C TYR A 63 -16.73 -2.50 9.74
N LEU A 64 -16.61 -2.48 8.41
CA LEU A 64 -15.73 -3.39 7.68
C LEU A 64 -14.26 -3.16 8.01
N GLN A 65 -13.82 -1.90 8.19
CA GLN A 65 -12.46 -1.58 8.64
C GLN A 65 -12.19 -2.15 10.05
N LEU A 66 -13.14 -2.05 10.98
CA LEU A 66 -13.06 -2.66 12.32
C LEU A 66 -12.97 -4.18 12.23
N CYS A 67 -13.85 -4.83 11.48
CA CYS A 67 -13.81 -6.29 11.28
C CYS A 67 -12.45 -6.74 10.69
N CYS A 68 -11.88 -5.99 9.76
CA CYS A 68 -10.53 -6.29 9.25
C CYS A 68 -9.49 -6.25 10.38
N HIS A 69 -9.47 -5.20 11.20
CA HIS A 69 -8.53 -5.08 12.31
C HIS A 69 -8.70 -6.19 13.37
N GLU A 70 -9.91 -6.61 13.65
CA GLU A 70 -10.21 -7.73 14.57
C GLU A 70 -9.69 -9.09 14.05
N HIS A 71 -9.47 -9.20 12.74
CA HIS A 71 -8.83 -10.36 12.10
C HIS A 71 -7.35 -10.15 11.76
N ASP A 72 -6.67 -9.19 12.39
CA ASP A 72 -5.26 -8.84 12.11
C ASP A 72 -5.00 -8.46 10.65
N ILE A 73 -5.98 -7.80 10.01
CA ILE A 73 -5.88 -7.28 8.65
C ILE A 73 -5.83 -5.75 8.70
N ASP A 74 -4.69 -5.15 8.29
CA ASP A 74 -4.54 -3.69 8.26
C ASP A 74 -5.46 -3.04 7.22
N ALA A 75 -6.56 -2.47 7.65
CA ALA A 75 -7.49 -1.69 6.83
C ALA A 75 -7.18 -0.18 6.83
N GLY A 76 -6.07 0.24 7.43
CA GLY A 76 -5.72 1.63 7.62
C GLY A 76 -6.45 2.27 8.81
N LYS A 77 -6.77 3.57 8.71
CA LYS A 77 -7.57 4.25 9.73
C LYS A 77 -9.02 3.77 9.69
N ILE A 78 -9.65 3.68 10.84
CA ILE A 78 -11.08 3.46 10.95
C ILE A 78 -11.78 4.81 10.81
N ASP A 79 -11.93 5.28 9.57
CA ASP A 79 -12.47 6.60 9.24
C ASP A 79 -13.72 6.54 8.35
N GLY A 80 -14.11 5.32 7.97
CA GLY A 80 -15.27 5.07 7.12
C GLY A 80 -15.10 5.48 5.66
N TYR A 81 -13.88 5.77 5.21
CA TYR A 81 -13.61 6.05 3.80
C TYR A 81 -13.01 4.82 3.10
N TRP A 82 -13.59 4.50 1.93
CA TRP A 82 -13.14 3.38 1.12
C TRP A 82 -11.93 3.79 0.27
N GLY A 83 -10.74 3.49 0.75
CA GLY A 83 -9.46 3.68 0.05
C GLY A 83 -8.85 2.36 -0.44
N GLN A 84 -7.66 2.42 -1.04
CA GLN A 84 -6.97 1.24 -1.56
C GLN A 84 -6.61 0.24 -0.44
N VAL A 85 -6.18 0.74 0.71
CA VAL A 85 -5.86 -0.09 1.88
C VAL A 85 -7.11 -0.82 2.37
N THR A 86 -8.24 -0.12 2.47
CA THR A 86 -9.53 -0.72 2.84
C THR A 86 -10.00 -1.73 1.80
N ASP A 87 -9.84 -1.43 0.50
CA ASP A 87 -10.24 -2.32 -0.60
C ASP A 87 -9.46 -3.65 -0.56
N TYR A 88 -8.13 -3.56 -0.38
CA TYR A 88 -7.30 -4.75 -0.20
C TYR A 88 -7.68 -5.52 1.07
N ALA A 89 -7.77 -4.84 2.23
CA ALA A 89 -8.13 -5.47 3.50
C ALA A 89 -9.49 -6.19 3.41
N TYR A 90 -10.47 -5.56 2.79
CA TYR A 90 -11.77 -6.17 2.53
C TYR A 90 -11.65 -7.42 1.64
N SER A 91 -10.81 -7.40 0.59
CA SER A 91 -10.60 -8.58 -0.25
C SER A 91 -10.03 -9.77 0.53
N VAL A 92 -9.11 -9.50 1.47
CA VAL A 92 -8.54 -10.50 2.38
C VAL A 92 -9.59 -11.03 3.35
N LEU A 93 -10.36 -10.14 4.01
CA LEU A 93 -11.44 -10.51 4.93
C LEU A 93 -12.51 -11.37 4.23
N LYS A 94 -12.88 -10.98 3.02
CA LYS A 94 -13.84 -11.73 2.19
C LYS A 94 -13.32 -13.13 1.88
N ALA A 95 -12.08 -13.27 1.42
CA ALA A 95 -11.48 -14.57 1.11
C ALA A 95 -11.37 -15.45 2.36
N LEU A 96 -10.88 -14.89 3.47
CA LEU A 96 -10.81 -15.59 4.76
C LEU A 96 -12.19 -16.13 5.16
N ARG A 97 -13.24 -15.35 4.97
CA ARG A 97 -14.62 -15.74 5.26
C ARG A 97 -15.16 -16.83 4.32
N GLU A 98 -14.86 -16.75 3.02
CA GLU A 98 -15.38 -17.68 2.00
C GLU A 98 -14.62 -19.00 1.96
N THR A 99 -13.31 -18.98 2.24
CA THR A 99 -12.41 -20.13 2.07
C THR A 99 -11.74 -20.60 3.36
N GLY A 100 -11.89 -19.86 4.46
CA GLY A 100 -11.17 -20.12 5.72
C GLY A 100 -9.68 -19.81 5.69
N SER A 101 -9.17 -19.27 4.57
CA SER A 101 -7.75 -18.94 4.39
C SER A 101 -7.55 -17.55 3.79
N ARG A 102 -6.38 -16.95 4.06
CA ARG A 102 -6.00 -15.72 3.38
C ARG A 102 -5.74 -16.00 1.91
N PRO A 103 -5.97 -15.02 1.00
CA PRO A 103 -5.61 -15.18 -0.39
C PRO A 103 -4.14 -15.58 -0.53
N PRO A 104 -3.80 -16.38 -1.56
CA PRO A 104 -2.40 -16.68 -1.85
C PRO A 104 -1.63 -15.38 -2.11
N LEU A 105 -0.34 -15.41 -1.86
CA LEU A 105 0.55 -14.30 -2.19
C LEU A 105 0.44 -13.92 -3.66
N TRP A 106 0.63 -12.61 -3.94
CA TRP A 106 0.59 -12.07 -5.31
C TRP A 106 1.84 -12.43 -6.13
N ARG A 107 2.73 -13.24 -5.60
CA ARG A 107 3.99 -13.69 -6.17
C ARG A 107 4.14 -15.19 -5.99
N ASP A 108 4.92 -15.83 -6.85
CA ASP A 108 5.15 -17.27 -6.81
C ASP A 108 6.18 -17.67 -5.73
N THR A 109 6.90 -16.69 -5.16
CA THR A 109 7.90 -16.88 -4.10
C THR A 109 7.48 -16.17 -2.82
N GLU A 110 7.76 -16.81 -1.68
CA GLU A 110 7.61 -16.17 -0.37
C GLU A 110 8.43 -14.87 -0.28
N PRO A 111 7.94 -13.85 0.46
CA PRO A 111 8.71 -12.66 0.72
C PRO A 111 10.05 -13.03 1.38
N LEU A 112 11.12 -12.40 0.91
CA LEU A 112 12.35 -12.43 1.67
C LEU A 112 12.12 -11.62 2.94
N ASP A 113 12.05 -12.29 4.10
CA ASP A 113 11.96 -11.61 5.39
C ASP A 113 13.36 -11.13 5.82
N VAL A 114 13.93 -10.24 5.01
CA VAL A 114 15.23 -9.64 5.27
C VAL A 114 15.07 -8.15 5.54
N ASN A 115 15.85 -7.65 6.48
CA ASN A 115 15.96 -6.24 6.78
C ASN A 115 17.42 -5.90 7.14
N PRO A 116 18.36 -6.03 6.18
CA PRO A 116 19.80 -5.93 6.44
C PRO A 116 20.23 -4.55 6.95
N HIS A 117 19.38 -3.55 6.79
CA HIS A 117 19.63 -2.18 7.21
C HIS A 117 18.85 -1.76 8.45
N ALA A 118 18.12 -2.70 9.10
CA ALA A 118 17.28 -2.44 10.28
C ALA A 118 16.28 -1.27 10.08
N TRP A 119 15.69 -1.17 8.88
CA TRP A 119 14.74 -0.09 8.61
C TRP A 119 13.50 -0.22 9.48
N PRO A 120 13.03 0.91 10.05
CA PRO A 120 11.90 0.92 10.96
C PRO A 120 10.58 0.67 10.24
N VAL A 121 9.55 0.37 11.03
CA VAL A 121 8.17 0.32 10.56
C VAL A 121 7.71 1.72 10.17
N GLN A 122 7.06 1.84 9.02
CA GLN A 122 6.49 3.11 8.58
C GLN A 122 5.50 3.66 9.62
N ARG A 123 5.46 4.99 9.78
CA ARG A 123 4.58 5.70 10.72
C ARG A 123 4.89 5.45 12.20
N SER A 124 5.96 4.73 12.52
CA SER A 124 6.41 4.58 13.89
C SER A 124 7.22 5.80 14.35
N VAL A 125 7.42 5.93 15.65
CA VAL A 125 8.27 6.98 16.24
C VAL A 125 9.74 6.77 15.86
N GLU A 126 10.14 5.51 15.67
CA GLU A 126 11.48 5.10 15.27
C GLU A 126 11.83 5.61 13.87
N MET A 127 10.85 5.83 12.99
CA MET A 127 11.08 6.37 11.65
C MET A 127 11.78 7.72 11.69
N THR A 128 11.34 8.63 12.56
CA THR A 128 11.97 9.94 12.71
C THR A 128 13.31 9.86 13.43
N ALA A 129 13.45 8.96 14.40
CA ALA A 129 14.73 8.72 15.06
C ALA A 129 15.78 8.16 14.09
N PHE A 130 15.38 7.28 13.19
CA PHE A 130 16.27 6.61 12.24
C PHE A 130 16.61 7.47 11.02
N PHE A 131 15.59 8.03 10.34
CA PHE A 131 15.77 8.79 9.09
C PHE A 131 15.89 10.30 9.29
N GLY A 132 15.63 10.81 10.49
CA GLY A 132 15.50 12.24 10.76
C GLY A 132 14.08 12.76 10.49
N ARG A 133 13.90 14.09 10.57
CA ARG A 133 12.61 14.72 10.21
C ARG A 133 12.38 14.67 8.70
N PRO A 134 11.12 14.71 8.23
CA PRO A 134 10.84 14.86 6.79
C PRO A 134 11.65 16.01 6.17
N GLY A 135 12.32 15.72 5.05
CA GLY A 135 13.20 16.68 4.36
C GLY A 135 14.58 16.86 4.96
N SER A 136 14.92 16.18 6.06
CA SER A 136 16.27 16.21 6.61
C SER A 136 17.12 15.02 6.13
N ASN A 137 18.45 15.08 6.37
CA ASN A 137 19.40 14.01 6.03
C ASN A 137 19.41 13.61 4.55
N LEU A 138 19.06 14.54 3.66
CA LEU A 138 19.08 14.31 2.23
C LEU A 138 20.48 14.41 1.65
N VAL A 139 20.76 13.53 0.69
CA VAL A 139 21.95 13.55 -0.17
C VAL A 139 21.54 13.34 -1.61
N THR A 140 22.34 13.87 -2.52
CA THR A 140 22.18 13.61 -3.96
C THR A 140 23.26 12.65 -4.40
N ILE A 141 22.89 11.53 -4.97
CA ILE A 141 23.78 10.45 -5.42
C ILE A 141 23.76 10.34 -6.93
N ASP A 142 24.87 9.95 -7.52
CA ASP A 142 24.92 9.50 -8.91
C ASP A 142 24.33 8.10 -9.01
N VAL A 143 23.62 7.84 -10.11
CA VAL A 143 22.97 6.53 -10.33
C VAL A 143 23.70 5.74 -11.43
N PRO A 144 23.72 4.39 -11.35
CA PRO A 144 24.51 3.53 -12.25
C PRO A 144 24.09 3.59 -13.73
N TYR A 145 22.90 4.06 -14.02
CA TYR A 145 22.39 4.27 -15.38
C TYR A 145 21.49 5.51 -15.45
N THR A 146 21.38 6.10 -16.63
CA THR A 146 20.55 7.27 -16.85
C THR A 146 19.08 6.91 -16.78
N HIS A 147 18.32 7.65 -15.99
CA HIS A 147 16.86 7.58 -15.95
C HIS A 147 16.25 8.69 -16.81
N CYS A 148 14.96 8.58 -17.08
CA CYS A 148 14.13 9.62 -17.69
C CYS A 148 13.00 10.00 -16.72
N LEU A 149 12.58 11.27 -16.69
CA LEU A 149 11.36 11.62 -15.97
C LEU A 149 10.15 10.91 -16.62
N ALA A 150 9.38 10.19 -15.82
CA ALA A 150 8.27 9.40 -16.32
C ALA A 150 7.17 10.21 -17.03
N TRP A 151 7.05 11.50 -16.75
CA TRP A 151 6.08 12.42 -17.37
C TRP A 151 6.70 13.30 -18.48
N ASP A 152 8.03 13.33 -18.61
CA ASP A 152 8.76 13.95 -19.74
C ASP A 152 10.08 13.22 -19.97
N GLN A 153 10.03 12.20 -20.81
CA GLN A 153 11.17 11.30 -21.05
C GLN A 153 12.36 11.98 -21.77
N ARG A 154 12.20 13.22 -22.24
CA ARG A 154 13.31 14.03 -22.77
C ARG A 154 14.25 14.51 -21.68
N VAL A 155 13.74 14.61 -20.45
CA VAL A 155 14.54 15.03 -19.29
C VAL A 155 15.28 13.84 -18.71
N LYS A 156 16.61 13.87 -18.82
CA LYS A 156 17.48 12.82 -18.30
C LYS A 156 17.84 13.08 -16.85
N VAL A 157 17.84 12.02 -16.03
CA VAL A 157 18.11 12.05 -14.61
C VAL A 157 19.30 11.11 -14.32
N ASN A 158 20.46 11.67 -14.01
CA ASN A 158 21.68 10.95 -13.67
C ASN A 158 21.97 10.98 -12.16
N ARG A 159 21.20 11.73 -11.41
CA ARG A 159 21.33 11.86 -9.94
C ARG A 159 19.98 11.84 -9.27
N ILE A 160 19.90 11.20 -8.12
CA ILE A 160 18.70 11.09 -7.30
C ILE A 160 18.96 11.68 -5.92
N THR A 161 18.05 12.54 -5.44
CA THR A 161 18.06 13.02 -4.06
C THR A 161 17.25 12.07 -3.19
N CYS A 162 17.93 11.44 -2.21
CA CYS A 162 17.34 10.49 -1.27
C CYS A 162 17.84 10.73 0.16
N ASN A 163 17.32 10.00 1.13
CA ASN A 163 17.87 10.00 2.48
C ASN A 163 19.27 9.35 2.51
N ARG A 164 20.19 9.92 3.27
CA ARG A 164 21.57 9.39 3.41
C ARG A 164 21.58 7.91 3.84
N ARG A 165 20.63 7.49 4.69
CA ARG A 165 20.54 6.13 5.20
C ARG A 165 20.23 5.08 4.14
N VAL A 166 19.64 5.48 3.02
CA VAL A 166 19.25 4.56 1.93
C VAL A 166 20.16 4.68 0.70
N ALA A 167 21.06 5.65 0.68
CA ALA A 167 21.84 6.01 -0.50
C ALA A 167 22.64 4.83 -1.07
N ASP A 168 23.45 4.16 -0.25
CA ASP A 168 24.30 3.04 -0.67
C ASP A 168 23.46 1.83 -1.12
N SER A 169 22.37 1.53 -0.41
CA SER A 169 21.44 0.47 -0.77
C SER A 169 20.78 0.75 -2.13
N LEU A 170 20.35 1.99 -2.36
CA LEU A 170 19.76 2.39 -3.65
C LEU A 170 20.75 2.20 -4.81
N VAL A 171 22.01 2.60 -4.61
CA VAL A 171 23.06 2.40 -5.63
C VAL A 171 23.27 0.91 -5.92
N ARG A 172 23.33 0.05 -4.89
CA ARG A 172 23.48 -1.40 -5.08
C ARG A 172 22.31 -2.02 -5.84
N VAL A 173 21.07 -1.66 -5.48
CA VAL A 173 19.89 -2.14 -6.23
C VAL A 173 20.01 -1.77 -7.71
N LEU A 174 20.23 -0.49 -8.00
CA LEU A 174 20.31 -0.02 -9.39
C LEU A 174 21.51 -0.60 -10.16
N ALA A 175 22.63 -0.85 -9.49
CA ALA A 175 23.77 -1.54 -10.08
C ALA A 175 23.43 -2.99 -10.46
N ASN A 176 22.74 -3.73 -9.59
CA ASN A 176 22.27 -5.09 -9.85
C ASN A 176 21.24 -5.12 -10.99
N VAL A 177 20.34 -4.15 -11.04
CA VAL A 177 19.38 -3.98 -12.15
C VAL A 177 20.13 -3.80 -13.47
N LYS A 178 21.12 -2.89 -13.51
CA LYS A 178 21.93 -2.68 -14.71
C LYS A 178 22.70 -3.92 -15.14
N ALA A 179 23.28 -4.63 -14.18
CA ALA A 179 24.05 -5.84 -14.46
C ALA A 179 23.18 -6.98 -15.02
N HIS A 180 21.92 -7.09 -14.58
CA HIS A 180 21.02 -8.15 -15.00
C HIS A 180 20.31 -7.84 -16.33
N TYR A 181 19.72 -6.64 -16.47
CA TYR A 181 18.89 -6.30 -17.61
C TYR A 181 19.68 -5.65 -18.77
N GLY A 182 20.87 -5.10 -18.50
CA GLY A 182 21.56 -4.24 -19.46
C GLY A 182 20.80 -2.94 -19.74
N LEU A 183 21.37 -2.06 -20.56
CA LEU A 183 20.71 -0.79 -20.88
C LEU A 183 19.49 -0.98 -21.80
N ASP A 184 19.57 -1.91 -22.73
CA ASP A 184 18.47 -2.20 -23.67
C ASP A 184 17.27 -2.79 -22.93
N GLY A 185 17.46 -3.76 -22.03
CA GLY A 185 16.39 -4.33 -21.22
C GLY A 185 15.78 -3.34 -20.22
N ILE A 186 16.58 -2.42 -19.69
CA ILE A 186 16.10 -1.33 -18.84
C ILE A 186 15.15 -0.42 -19.60
N ASP A 187 15.52 -0.01 -20.82
CA ASP A 187 14.69 0.85 -21.68
C ASP A 187 13.41 0.11 -22.12
N GLU A 188 13.54 -1.12 -22.62
CA GLU A 188 12.40 -1.94 -23.07
C GLU A 188 11.35 -2.17 -21.97
N LEU A 189 11.80 -2.45 -20.75
CA LEU A 189 10.93 -2.70 -19.60
C LEU A 189 10.51 -1.41 -18.86
N GLY A 190 11.06 -0.25 -19.23
CA GLY A 190 10.78 1.04 -18.60
C GLY A 190 11.23 1.12 -17.14
N LEU A 191 12.37 0.47 -16.82
CA LEU A 191 12.99 0.49 -15.49
C LEU A 191 13.78 1.77 -15.24
N ASP A 192 13.92 2.61 -16.24
CA ASP A 192 14.49 3.95 -16.19
C ASP A 192 13.44 5.07 -16.07
N LEU A 193 12.14 4.76 -16.19
CA LEU A 193 11.06 5.74 -16.11
C LEU A 193 10.83 6.20 -14.67
N PHE A 194 11.59 7.20 -14.24
CA PHE A 194 11.64 7.68 -12.86
C PHE A 194 10.45 8.57 -12.51
N GLY A 195 9.64 8.14 -11.54
CA GLY A 195 8.47 8.86 -11.03
C GLY A 195 8.75 9.77 -9.83
N GLY A 196 9.97 9.70 -9.28
CA GLY A 196 10.42 10.57 -8.18
C GLY A 196 10.84 9.81 -6.92
N CYS A 197 11.64 10.48 -6.09
CA CYS A 197 12.07 9.99 -4.78
C CYS A 197 11.65 10.96 -3.68
N PHE A 198 12.40 12.04 -3.44
CA PHE A 198 12.07 13.01 -2.41
C PHE A 198 10.92 13.95 -2.84
N ASN A 199 9.88 13.98 -2.03
CA ASN A 199 8.77 14.92 -2.15
C ASN A 199 8.11 15.14 -0.78
N ASN A 200 8.33 16.32 -0.19
CA ASN A 200 7.82 16.65 1.15
C ASN A 200 6.31 16.96 1.13
N ARG A 201 5.50 15.95 0.92
CA ARG A 201 4.04 16.04 0.86
C ARG A 201 3.35 15.07 1.82
N THR A 202 2.08 15.27 2.04
CA THR A 202 1.20 14.27 2.64
C THR A 202 0.82 13.19 1.63
N MET A 203 0.39 12.05 2.10
CA MET A 203 -0.20 11.00 1.25
C MET A 203 -1.47 11.53 0.56
N ARG A 204 -1.69 11.10 -0.68
CA ARG A 204 -2.91 11.45 -1.42
C ARG A 204 -4.15 10.97 -0.66
N GLY A 205 -5.09 11.89 -0.39
CA GLY A 205 -6.31 11.59 0.36
C GLY A 205 -6.11 11.38 1.88
N GLY A 206 -4.94 11.71 2.43
CA GLY A 206 -4.63 11.56 3.85
C GLY A 206 -3.94 12.78 4.47
N SER A 207 -3.93 12.85 5.80
CA SER A 207 -3.24 13.89 6.57
C SER A 207 -1.81 13.52 6.97
N ARG A 208 -1.41 12.25 6.82
CA ARG A 208 -0.08 11.76 7.21
C ARG A 208 0.96 11.99 6.12
N LYS A 209 2.21 12.22 6.53
CA LYS A 209 3.33 12.35 5.59
C LYS A 209 3.53 11.05 4.79
N SER A 210 3.82 11.21 3.50
CA SER A 210 4.26 10.13 2.62
C SER A 210 5.69 9.72 2.96
N THR A 211 6.10 8.48 2.73
CA THR A 211 7.48 8.00 2.83
C THR A 211 8.43 8.77 1.90
N HIS A 212 7.94 9.29 0.78
CA HIS A 212 8.67 10.23 -0.06
C HIS A 212 9.11 11.49 0.68
N ALA A 213 8.42 11.92 1.73
CA ALA A 213 8.80 13.10 2.49
C ALA A 213 10.12 12.94 3.25
N TRP A 214 10.57 11.71 3.47
CA TRP A 214 11.88 11.39 4.03
C TRP A 214 12.94 11.09 2.96
N GLY A 215 12.56 11.00 1.67
CA GLY A 215 13.45 10.55 0.60
C GLY A 215 13.81 9.06 0.69
N ILE A 216 12.89 8.24 1.20
CA ILE A 216 13.07 6.80 1.40
C ILE A 216 12.13 5.96 0.55
N ALA A 217 11.49 6.55 -0.42
CA ALA A 217 10.60 5.86 -1.35
C ALA A 217 10.86 6.35 -2.77
N LEU A 218 10.65 5.47 -3.74
CA LEU A 218 10.75 5.77 -5.16
C LEU A 218 9.53 5.25 -5.88
N ASP A 219 9.12 6.00 -6.92
CA ASP A 219 8.13 5.55 -7.89
C ASP A 219 8.80 5.32 -9.24
N TYR A 220 8.47 4.22 -9.91
CA TYR A 220 8.93 3.88 -11.25
C TYR A 220 7.77 3.57 -12.17
N ASN A 221 7.87 4.00 -13.43
CA ASN A 221 6.91 3.76 -14.51
C ASN A 221 5.43 3.93 -14.10
N PRO A 222 5.04 5.11 -13.58
CA PRO A 222 3.70 5.34 -13.02
C PRO A 222 2.58 5.26 -14.06
N SER A 223 2.89 5.44 -15.34
CA SER A 223 1.88 5.34 -16.42
C SER A 223 1.37 3.91 -16.61
N SER A 224 2.23 2.92 -16.45
CA SER A 224 1.94 1.50 -16.60
C SER A 224 1.68 0.77 -15.27
N ASN A 225 1.80 1.49 -14.13
CA ASN A 225 1.66 0.93 -12.77
C ASN A 225 0.86 1.87 -11.87
N LYS A 226 -0.28 2.39 -12.36
CA LYS A 226 -1.06 3.41 -11.64
C LYS A 226 -1.46 2.94 -10.25
N LEU A 227 -1.52 3.89 -9.31
CA LEU A 227 -1.82 3.69 -7.89
C LEU A 227 -2.92 2.64 -7.62
N ARG A 228 -3.99 2.65 -8.42
CA ARG A 228 -5.15 1.76 -8.22
C ARG A 228 -5.08 0.47 -9.03
N TRP A 229 -4.00 0.22 -9.75
CA TRP A 229 -3.87 -0.99 -10.53
C TRP A 229 -3.29 -2.12 -9.69
N GLY A 230 -3.99 -3.24 -9.68
CA GLY A 230 -3.53 -4.49 -9.09
C GLY A 230 -2.81 -5.39 -10.13
N ARG A 231 -2.44 -6.58 -9.70
CA ARG A 231 -1.70 -7.61 -10.46
C ARG A 231 -2.24 -7.85 -11.87
N GLY A 232 -3.54 -7.88 -12.06
CA GLY A 232 -4.13 -8.14 -13.38
C GLY A 232 -3.96 -7.01 -14.40
N ARG A 233 -3.38 -5.87 -14.01
CA ARG A 233 -3.25 -4.69 -14.87
C ARG A 233 -1.88 -4.02 -14.81
N ALA A 234 -1.23 -3.99 -13.65
CA ALA A 234 0.06 -3.37 -13.48
C ALA A 234 1.15 -4.16 -14.25
N HIS A 235 2.00 -3.46 -15.00
CA HIS A 235 3.09 -4.10 -15.73
C HIS A 235 4.10 -4.74 -14.78
N PHE A 236 4.46 -4.06 -13.69
CA PHE A 236 5.41 -4.55 -12.69
C PHE A 236 4.95 -5.81 -11.93
N ALA A 237 3.72 -6.26 -12.16
CA ALA A 237 3.22 -7.53 -11.64
C ALA A 237 3.51 -8.74 -12.54
N ARG A 238 4.14 -8.54 -13.70
CA ARG A 238 4.43 -9.60 -14.68
C ARG A 238 5.75 -10.28 -14.35
N PRO A 239 5.95 -11.55 -14.77
CA PRO A 239 7.15 -12.35 -14.46
C PRO A 239 8.47 -11.72 -14.90
N GLU A 240 8.49 -10.96 -16.02
CA GLU A 240 9.70 -10.29 -16.51
C GLU A 240 10.30 -9.28 -15.52
N TYR A 241 9.51 -8.87 -14.49
CA TYR A 241 9.95 -7.97 -13.41
C TYR A 241 10.32 -8.69 -12.12
N ASP A 242 10.34 -10.02 -12.06
CA ASP A 242 10.65 -10.76 -10.83
C ASP A 242 12.05 -10.45 -10.31
N LYS A 243 13.05 -10.35 -11.21
CA LYS A 243 14.42 -9.96 -10.84
C LYS A 243 14.53 -8.51 -10.38
N TRP A 244 13.75 -7.60 -10.97
CA TRP A 244 13.63 -6.22 -10.49
C TRP A 244 13.24 -6.21 -9.00
N TRP A 245 12.19 -6.91 -8.63
CA TRP A 245 11.72 -6.99 -7.25
C TRP A 245 12.69 -7.73 -6.33
N GLU A 246 13.31 -8.81 -6.80
CA GLU A 246 14.30 -9.54 -6.02
C GLU A 246 15.46 -8.64 -5.57
N PHE A 247 15.95 -7.74 -6.42
CA PHE A 247 17.03 -6.81 -6.06
C PHE A 247 16.60 -5.81 -4.99
N TRP A 248 15.38 -5.28 -5.07
CA TRP A 248 14.83 -4.40 -4.05
C TRP A 248 14.62 -5.14 -2.72
N GLU A 249 14.02 -6.32 -2.76
CA GLU A 249 13.70 -7.12 -1.58
C GLU A 249 14.95 -7.60 -0.85
N LYS A 250 16.01 -8.03 -1.55
CA LYS A 250 17.30 -8.40 -0.96
C LYS A 250 17.94 -7.28 -0.14
N GLU A 251 17.74 -6.05 -0.52
CA GLU A 251 18.16 -4.87 0.23
C GLU A 251 17.11 -4.43 1.28
N GLY A 252 16.05 -5.21 1.47
CA GLY A 252 14.99 -4.96 2.45
C GLY A 252 13.96 -3.90 2.05
N TRP A 253 13.98 -3.41 0.79
CA TRP A 253 12.94 -2.51 0.28
C TRP A 253 11.62 -3.25 0.14
N VAL A 254 10.52 -2.52 0.37
CA VAL A 254 9.16 -3.06 0.35
C VAL A 254 8.37 -2.47 -0.80
N SER A 255 7.84 -3.31 -1.68
CA SER A 255 6.89 -2.92 -2.72
C SER A 255 5.45 -3.01 -2.21
N LEU A 256 4.67 -1.95 -2.32
CA LEU A 256 3.24 -1.99 -2.01
C LEU A 256 2.47 -2.89 -2.98
N GLY A 257 2.90 -2.98 -4.23
CA GLY A 257 2.33 -3.90 -5.23
C GLY A 257 2.46 -5.35 -4.81
N ARG A 258 3.67 -5.76 -4.42
CA ARG A 258 3.95 -7.13 -4.03
C ARG A 258 3.35 -7.51 -2.66
N GLU A 259 3.22 -6.55 -1.75
CA GLU A 259 2.67 -6.80 -0.40
C GLU A 259 1.15 -6.66 -0.33
N LYS A 260 0.57 -5.71 -1.10
CA LYS A 260 -0.84 -5.31 -0.96
C LYS A 260 -1.60 -5.21 -2.28
N ASN A 261 -1.01 -5.64 -3.40
CA ASN A 261 -1.60 -5.65 -4.74
C ASN A 261 -2.17 -4.29 -5.20
N PHE A 262 -1.54 -3.20 -4.83
CA PHE A 262 -1.80 -1.86 -5.35
C PHE A 262 -0.51 -1.04 -5.32
N ASP A 263 -0.46 0.08 -6.05
CA ASP A 263 0.68 1.00 -6.09
C ASP A 263 1.98 0.29 -6.52
N TRP A 264 1.89 -0.47 -7.60
CA TRP A 264 2.99 -1.28 -8.12
C TRP A 264 4.20 -0.46 -8.57
N MET A 265 4.03 0.87 -8.79
CA MET A 265 5.15 1.76 -9.07
C MET A 265 6.03 2.02 -7.84
N HIS A 266 5.48 1.85 -6.62
CA HIS A 266 6.06 2.32 -5.37
C HIS A 266 6.92 1.26 -4.68
N VAL A 267 8.12 1.69 -4.26
CA VAL A 267 9.01 0.93 -3.39
C VAL A 267 9.52 1.82 -2.27
N GLN A 268 9.67 1.30 -1.04
CA GLN A 268 10.08 2.08 0.12
C GLN A 268 11.04 1.33 1.05
N ALA A 269 11.98 2.07 1.67
CA ALA A 269 12.90 1.60 2.70
C ALA A 269 12.29 1.75 4.10
N ALA A 270 11.07 1.24 4.28
CA ALA A 270 10.38 1.18 5.58
C ALA A 270 9.45 -0.03 5.56
N LYS A 271 9.44 -0.78 6.67
CA LYS A 271 8.54 -1.92 6.83
C LYS A 271 7.09 -1.47 6.95
N LEU A 272 6.14 -2.31 6.56
CA LEU A 272 4.71 -2.00 6.67
C LEU A 272 4.18 -2.25 8.08
N ARG A 273 4.77 -3.18 8.78
CA ARG A 273 4.44 -3.61 10.16
C ARG A 273 5.61 -4.43 10.72
#